data_d0c22fb555e35d5d84df1a9e484edce2
#
_entry.id   d0c22fb555e35d5d84df1a9e484edce2
#
_cell.length_a   1.000
_cell.length_b   1.000
_cell.length_c   1.000
_cell.angle_alpha   90.00
_cell.angle_beta   90.00
_cell.angle_gamma   90.00
#
_symmetry.space_group_name_H-M   'P 1'
#
loop_
_entity.id
_entity.type
_entity.pdbx_description
1 polymer ?
#
loop_
_entity_poly.entity_id
_entity_poly.type
_entity_poly.pdbx_seq_one_letter_code
_entity_poly.pdbx_strand_id
1 'polypeptide(L)'
;MIRPLLAALAMMTTLDSALAQAIPDAATQEVLIKTTLMSFNDANVTGNYAVFHARLAKPFRDQFSPEKLKTTFKTFAEKEVDIGFVVAKAPIPDAEVKIDDNGTLRIDGHFDTQPSQIAYTLKFIRSDGDWKAVGIDVNIGKPPAKDAPPPAAAKPPASAESGKIQFGK
;
A
#
# COMPACT_ATOMS: atom_id res chain seq x y z
N MET A 1 -71.45 6.79 -12.13
CA MET A 1 -70.30 6.81 -13.10
C MET A 1 -69.03 7.11 -12.27
N ILE A 2 -68.28 6.09 -11.87
CA ILE A 2 -67.08 6.22 -11.06
C ILE A 2 -65.88 5.80 -11.96
N ARG A 3 -64.99 6.75 -12.24
CA ARG A 3 -63.75 6.51 -13.02
C ARG A 3 -62.64 6.09 -12.05
N PRO A 4 -61.98 4.95 -12.24
CA PRO A 4 -60.77 4.61 -11.48
C PRO A 4 -59.55 5.37 -12.04
N LEU A 5 -58.85 6.08 -11.17
CA LEU A 5 -57.58 6.74 -11.42
C LEU A 5 -56.44 5.68 -11.27
N LEU A 6 -55.88 5.26 -12.38
CA LEU A 6 -54.69 4.43 -12.36
C LEU A 6 -53.46 5.29 -12.01
N ALA A 7 -52.92 5.12 -10.82
CA ALA A 7 -51.64 5.67 -10.42
C ALA A 7 -50.53 4.71 -10.93
N ALA A 8 -49.80 5.11 -11.96
CA ALA A 8 -48.61 4.42 -12.43
C ALA A 8 -47.43 4.78 -11.49
N LEU A 9 -47.04 3.85 -10.64
CA LEU A 9 -45.85 3.93 -9.81
C LEU A 9 -44.63 3.60 -10.68
N ALA A 10 -43.90 4.63 -11.14
CA ALA A 10 -42.63 4.46 -11.85
C ALA A 10 -41.54 4.06 -10.82
N MET A 11 -41.17 2.78 -10.78
CA MET A 11 -39.98 2.31 -10.10
C MET A 11 -38.73 2.81 -10.86
N MET A 12 -38.10 3.89 -10.36
CA MET A 12 -36.74 4.25 -10.75
C MET A 12 -35.77 3.26 -10.13
N THR A 13 -35.34 2.29 -10.90
CA THR A 13 -34.18 1.46 -10.57
C THR A 13 -32.92 2.30 -10.77
N THR A 14 -32.35 2.80 -9.68
CA THR A 14 -30.99 3.36 -9.70
C THR A 14 -30.03 2.21 -9.99
N LEU A 15 -29.51 2.16 -11.23
CA LEU A 15 -28.32 1.36 -11.52
C LEU A 15 -27.16 2.02 -10.74
N ASP A 16 -26.84 1.47 -9.58
CA ASP A 16 -25.54 1.68 -8.96
C ASP A 16 -24.51 1.03 -9.89
N SER A 17 -23.99 1.84 -10.83
CA SER A 17 -22.82 1.44 -11.60
C SER A 17 -21.66 1.37 -10.61
N ALA A 18 -21.35 0.16 -10.13
CA ALA A 18 -20.08 -0.13 -9.49
C ALA A 18 -18.99 0.24 -10.50
N LEU A 19 -18.49 1.46 -10.41
CA LEU A 19 -17.34 1.90 -11.20
C LEU A 19 -16.19 0.96 -10.81
N ALA A 20 -15.88 0.02 -11.70
CA ALA A 20 -14.70 -0.80 -11.57
C ALA A 20 -13.52 0.16 -11.28
N GLN A 21 -12.87 -0.01 -10.14
CA GLN A 21 -11.75 0.84 -9.75
C GLN A 21 -10.66 0.69 -10.81
N ALA A 22 -10.41 1.75 -11.57
CA ALA A 22 -9.34 1.74 -12.56
C ALA A 22 -7.98 1.72 -11.85
N ILE A 23 -7.07 0.89 -12.36
CA ILE A 23 -5.66 0.91 -11.96
C ILE A 23 -5.12 2.31 -12.28
N PRO A 24 -4.47 3.01 -11.33
CA PRO A 24 -3.88 4.32 -11.58
C PRO A 24 -2.77 4.22 -12.64
N ASP A 25 -2.55 5.30 -13.37
CA ASP A 25 -1.45 5.39 -14.34
C ASP A 25 -0.07 5.32 -13.66
N ALA A 26 0.99 5.10 -14.45
CA ALA A 26 2.34 4.93 -13.96
C ALA A 26 2.84 6.14 -13.15
N ALA A 27 2.47 7.36 -13.54
CA ALA A 27 2.87 8.56 -12.81
C ALA A 27 2.19 8.62 -11.43
N THR A 28 0.91 8.30 -11.38
CA THR A 28 0.16 8.20 -10.12
C THR A 28 0.71 7.08 -9.23
N GLN A 29 1.05 5.91 -9.81
CA GLN A 29 1.70 4.82 -9.07
C GLN A 29 3.03 5.27 -8.45
N GLU A 30 3.87 5.96 -9.20
CA GLU A 30 5.15 6.50 -8.70
C GLU A 30 4.93 7.46 -7.53
N VAL A 31 3.95 8.36 -7.64
CA VAL A 31 3.57 9.27 -6.55
C VAL A 31 3.13 8.50 -5.31
N LEU A 32 2.28 7.48 -5.45
CA LEU A 32 1.82 6.64 -4.35
C LEU A 32 2.99 5.93 -3.66
N ILE A 33 3.90 5.34 -4.44
CA ILE A 33 5.10 4.65 -3.93
C ILE A 33 5.96 5.63 -3.14
N LYS A 34 6.39 6.72 -3.78
CA LYS A 34 7.34 7.67 -3.19
C LYS A 34 6.77 8.37 -1.96
N THR A 35 5.53 8.86 -2.02
CA THR A 35 4.92 9.53 -0.87
C THR A 35 4.70 8.61 0.32
N THR A 36 4.37 7.34 0.09
CA THR A 36 4.22 6.36 1.15
C THR A 36 5.56 6.04 1.79
N LEU A 37 6.58 5.71 0.99
CA LEU A 37 7.90 5.37 1.49
C LEU A 37 8.58 6.56 2.18
N MET A 38 8.45 7.77 1.65
CA MET A 38 9.00 8.97 2.29
C MET A 38 8.34 9.28 3.63
N SER A 39 7.01 9.22 3.71
CA SER A 39 6.33 9.46 4.99
C SER A 39 6.63 8.35 6.04
N PHE A 40 6.85 7.12 5.59
CA PHE A 40 7.33 6.03 6.43
C PHE A 40 8.77 6.28 6.91
N ASN A 41 9.66 6.70 6.01
CA ASN A 41 11.04 7.04 6.36
C ASN A 41 11.10 8.17 7.39
N ASP A 42 10.39 9.27 7.15
CA ASP A 42 10.33 10.40 8.06
C ASP A 42 9.85 9.99 9.45
N ALA A 43 8.85 9.10 9.52
CA ALA A 43 8.35 8.58 10.77
C ALA A 43 9.42 7.76 11.53
N ASN A 44 10.19 6.93 10.83
CA ASN A 44 11.27 6.14 11.44
C ASN A 44 12.43 7.01 11.91
N VAL A 45 12.90 7.94 11.06
CA VAL A 45 14.04 8.82 11.36
C VAL A 45 13.71 9.78 12.52
N THR A 46 12.50 10.34 12.54
CA THR A 46 12.10 11.32 13.57
C THR A 46 11.48 10.68 14.81
N GLY A 47 11.06 9.42 14.72
CA GLY A 47 10.25 8.76 15.75
C GLY A 47 8.83 9.33 15.88
N ASN A 48 8.41 10.21 14.96
CA ASN A 48 7.07 10.83 14.93
C ASN A 48 6.20 10.20 13.85
N TYR A 49 5.31 9.32 14.23
CA TYR A 49 4.42 8.59 13.33
C TYR A 49 3.09 9.30 13.03
N ALA A 50 2.84 10.50 13.58
CA ALA A 50 1.55 11.16 13.42
C ALA A 50 1.21 11.48 11.95
N VAL A 51 2.19 11.99 11.18
CA VAL A 51 1.99 12.33 9.76
C VAL A 51 1.83 11.06 8.93
N PHE A 52 2.67 10.06 9.13
CA PHE A 52 2.54 8.77 8.43
C PHE A 52 1.17 8.15 8.70
N HIS A 53 0.76 8.07 9.98
CA HIS A 53 -0.56 7.57 10.39
C HIS A 53 -1.71 8.31 9.68
N ALA A 54 -1.67 9.64 9.62
CA ALA A 54 -2.71 10.44 8.98
C ALA A 54 -2.86 10.15 7.46
N ARG A 55 -1.81 9.67 6.80
CA ARG A 55 -1.80 9.30 5.38
C ARG A 55 -2.35 7.90 5.09
N LEU A 56 -2.48 7.04 6.10
CA LEU A 56 -3.00 5.70 5.96
C LEU A 56 -4.52 5.70 5.77
N ALA A 57 -5.05 4.62 5.22
CA ALA A 57 -6.49 4.46 5.06
C ALA A 57 -7.22 4.42 6.40
N LYS A 58 -8.45 4.92 6.44
CA LYS A 58 -9.24 5.02 7.67
C LYS A 58 -9.35 3.69 8.44
N PRO A 59 -9.66 2.53 7.81
CA PRO A 59 -9.74 1.26 8.54
C PRO A 59 -8.44 0.89 9.26
N PHE A 60 -7.31 1.32 8.70
CA PHE A 60 -6.01 1.10 9.32
C PHE A 60 -5.77 2.06 10.49
N ARG A 61 -6.06 3.34 10.29
CA ARG A 61 -5.92 4.35 11.36
C ARG A 61 -6.73 4.01 12.59
N ASP A 62 -7.94 3.45 12.40
CA ASP A 62 -8.82 3.08 13.50
C ASP A 62 -8.27 1.91 14.35
N GLN A 63 -7.39 1.08 13.77
CA GLN A 63 -6.81 -0.10 14.43
C GLN A 63 -5.41 0.14 15.01
N PHE A 64 -4.66 1.07 14.44
CA PHE A 64 -3.26 1.31 14.76
C PHE A 64 -3.02 2.77 15.08
N SER A 65 -2.81 3.10 16.35
CA SER A 65 -2.38 4.45 16.74
C SER A 65 -0.94 4.75 16.29
N PRO A 66 -0.53 6.02 16.24
CA PRO A 66 0.85 6.39 15.95
C PRO A 66 1.88 5.68 16.87
N GLU A 67 1.56 5.50 18.17
CA GLU A 67 2.42 4.84 19.14
C GLU A 67 2.54 3.34 18.84
N LYS A 68 1.45 2.70 18.40
CA LYS A 68 1.47 1.30 18.00
C LYS A 68 2.30 1.11 16.73
N LEU A 69 2.22 2.03 15.76
CA LEU A 69 3.08 2.02 14.58
C LEU A 69 4.56 2.18 14.96
N LYS A 70 4.89 3.12 15.86
CA LYS A 70 6.23 3.32 16.37
C LYS A 70 6.80 2.03 16.99
N THR A 71 5.99 1.32 17.77
CA THR A 71 6.40 0.04 18.37
C THR A 71 6.58 -1.04 17.29
N THR A 72 5.69 -1.09 16.29
CA THR A 72 5.76 -2.09 15.20
C THR A 72 7.01 -1.93 14.34
N PHE A 73 7.40 -0.68 14.05
CA PHE A 73 8.55 -0.38 13.20
C PHE A 73 9.83 -0.04 13.98
N LYS A 74 9.85 -0.34 15.27
CA LYS A 74 10.98 -0.05 16.18
C LYS A 74 12.33 -0.50 15.63
N THR A 75 12.39 -1.69 15.00
CA THR A 75 13.61 -2.23 14.42
C THR A 75 14.20 -1.36 13.31
N PHE A 76 13.35 -0.68 12.50
CA PHE A 76 13.84 0.25 11.48
C PHE A 76 14.51 1.47 12.11
N ALA A 77 13.89 2.03 13.16
CA ALA A 77 14.46 3.14 13.90
C ALA A 77 15.76 2.75 14.63
N GLU A 78 15.81 1.57 15.26
CA GLU A 78 16.99 1.06 15.96
C GLU A 78 18.19 0.76 15.06
N LYS A 79 17.92 0.38 13.80
CA LYS A 79 18.96 0.16 12.79
C LYS A 79 19.36 1.43 12.05
N GLU A 80 18.79 2.58 12.44
CA GLU A 80 19.03 3.88 11.80
C GLU A 80 18.87 3.84 10.27
N VAL A 81 17.85 3.07 9.81
CA VAL A 81 17.62 2.91 8.39
C VAL A 81 17.04 4.20 7.80
N ASP A 82 17.77 4.81 6.89
CA ASP A 82 17.31 5.95 6.10
C ASP A 82 17.21 5.56 4.62
N ILE A 83 15.99 5.59 4.10
CA ILE A 83 15.69 5.33 2.69
C ILE A 83 15.29 6.61 1.93
N GLY A 84 15.52 7.79 2.49
CA GLY A 84 15.13 9.09 1.90
C GLY A 84 15.64 9.33 0.48
N PHE A 85 16.77 8.71 0.12
CA PHE A 85 17.34 8.82 -1.23
C PHE A 85 16.47 8.19 -2.34
N VAL A 86 15.45 7.36 -2.03
CA VAL A 86 14.53 6.78 -3.02
C VAL A 86 13.76 7.86 -3.79
N VAL A 87 13.62 9.06 -3.23
CA VAL A 87 12.97 10.19 -3.92
C VAL A 87 13.64 10.51 -5.26
N ALA A 88 14.96 10.35 -5.33
CA ALA A 88 15.78 10.64 -6.52
C ALA A 88 15.88 9.45 -7.50
N LYS A 89 15.26 8.32 -7.16
CA LYS A 89 15.30 7.10 -7.97
C LYS A 89 13.95 6.81 -8.60
N ALA A 90 13.94 6.20 -9.79
CA ALA A 90 12.73 5.63 -10.36
C ALA A 90 12.44 4.27 -9.71
N PRO A 91 11.20 3.99 -9.32
CA PRO A 91 10.81 2.66 -8.88
C PRO A 91 10.81 1.69 -10.07
N ILE A 92 11.28 0.48 -9.84
CA ILE A 92 11.30 -0.61 -10.82
C ILE A 92 10.23 -1.61 -10.39
N PRO A 93 9.20 -1.88 -11.22
CA PRO A 93 8.15 -2.83 -10.87
C PRO A 93 8.67 -4.27 -10.95
N ASP A 94 8.36 -5.10 -9.95
CA ASP A 94 8.67 -6.52 -9.92
C ASP A 94 7.52 -7.38 -10.45
N ALA A 95 6.31 -6.82 -10.49
CA ALA A 95 5.12 -7.48 -10.98
C ALA A 95 4.14 -6.47 -11.61
N GLU A 96 3.22 -6.98 -12.42
CA GLU A 96 2.11 -6.19 -12.93
C GLU A 96 1.23 -5.70 -11.76
N VAL A 97 0.90 -4.42 -11.78
CA VAL A 97 0.01 -3.82 -10.78
C VAL A 97 -1.40 -4.34 -10.95
N LYS A 98 -2.03 -4.77 -9.87
CA LYS A 98 -3.37 -5.39 -9.89
C LYS A 98 -4.23 -4.84 -8.77
N ILE A 99 -5.54 -4.83 -9.04
CA ILE A 99 -6.56 -4.63 -8.02
C ILE A 99 -7.22 -5.99 -7.78
N ASP A 100 -7.25 -6.43 -6.53
CA ASP A 100 -7.89 -7.68 -6.14
C ASP A 100 -9.43 -7.54 -6.03
N ASP A 101 -10.13 -8.67 -5.80
CA ASP A 101 -11.59 -8.71 -5.68
C ASP A 101 -12.14 -7.88 -4.51
N ASN A 102 -11.29 -7.50 -3.56
CA ASN A 102 -11.63 -6.63 -2.43
C ASN A 102 -11.35 -5.14 -2.72
N GLY A 103 -10.95 -4.80 -3.93
CA GLY A 103 -10.60 -3.44 -4.32
C GLY A 103 -9.23 -2.97 -3.80
N THR A 104 -8.33 -3.89 -3.43
CA THR A 104 -6.99 -3.57 -2.98
C THR A 104 -6.04 -3.49 -4.16
N LEU A 105 -5.46 -2.32 -4.38
CA LEU A 105 -4.36 -2.10 -5.31
C LEU A 105 -3.06 -2.58 -4.68
N ARG A 106 -2.37 -3.53 -5.32
CA ARG A 106 -1.07 -4.02 -4.90
C ARG A 106 0.02 -3.58 -5.87
N ILE A 107 1.08 -3.00 -5.33
CA ILE A 107 2.26 -2.56 -6.07
C ILE A 107 3.50 -3.18 -5.44
N ASP A 108 4.17 -4.04 -6.20
CA ASP A 108 5.43 -4.69 -5.83
C ASP A 108 6.55 -4.12 -6.68
N GLY A 109 7.69 -3.83 -6.07
CA GLY A 109 8.83 -3.30 -6.80
C GLY A 109 10.04 -3.09 -5.92
N HIS A 110 11.05 -2.52 -6.55
CA HIS A 110 12.31 -2.19 -5.88
C HIS A 110 12.93 -0.89 -6.41
N PHE A 111 13.92 -0.39 -5.67
CA PHE A 111 14.85 0.63 -6.13
C PHE A 111 16.23 0.00 -6.26
N ASP A 112 16.82 0.15 -7.43
CA ASP A 112 18.21 -0.31 -7.68
C ASP A 112 19.18 0.63 -7.00
N THR A 113 19.67 0.22 -5.85
CA THR A 113 20.54 0.99 -4.97
C THR A 113 21.74 0.15 -4.53
N GLN A 114 22.85 0.82 -4.19
CA GLN A 114 24.08 0.19 -3.73
C GLN A 114 24.42 0.69 -2.31
N PRO A 115 24.91 -0.14 -1.41
CA PRO A 115 25.28 -1.57 -1.58
C PRO A 115 24.08 -2.51 -1.44
N SER A 116 22.88 -2.02 -1.09
CA SER A 116 21.70 -2.82 -0.83
C SER A 116 20.53 -2.34 -1.68
N GLN A 117 19.74 -3.28 -2.21
CA GLN A 117 18.49 -3.00 -2.89
C GLN A 117 17.38 -2.73 -1.86
N ILE A 118 16.47 -1.81 -2.17
CA ILE A 118 15.26 -1.58 -1.39
C ILE A 118 14.09 -2.17 -2.16
N ALA A 119 13.56 -3.29 -1.67
CA ALA A 119 12.34 -3.89 -2.19
C ALA A 119 11.14 -3.46 -1.35
N TYR A 120 9.98 -3.33 -2.00
CA TYR A 120 8.74 -2.95 -1.32
C TYR A 120 7.54 -3.72 -1.86
N THR A 121 6.57 -3.97 -0.97
CA THR A 121 5.20 -4.33 -1.31
C THR A 121 4.28 -3.32 -0.63
N LEU A 122 3.53 -2.59 -1.44
CA LEU A 122 2.57 -1.59 -0.97
C LEU A 122 1.15 -2.00 -1.34
N LYS A 123 0.22 -1.84 -0.40
CA LYS A 123 -1.20 -2.11 -0.62
C LYS A 123 -2.00 -0.85 -0.35
N PHE A 124 -2.91 -0.53 -1.25
CA PHE A 124 -3.75 0.66 -1.16
C PHE A 124 -5.22 0.28 -1.33
N ILE A 125 -6.10 1.04 -0.69
CA ILE A 125 -7.54 1.01 -0.94
C ILE A 125 -8.04 2.44 -1.20
N ARG A 126 -9.23 2.56 -1.81
CA ARG A 126 -9.92 3.85 -1.85
C ARG A 126 -10.45 4.19 -0.45
N SER A 127 -10.00 5.31 0.07
CA SER A 127 -10.43 5.86 1.35
C SER A 127 -10.49 7.37 1.24
N ASP A 128 -11.61 7.97 1.63
CA ASP A 128 -11.82 9.42 1.55
C ASP A 128 -11.63 10.00 0.13
N GLY A 129 -11.97 9.24 -0.92
CA GLY A 129 -11.85 9.63 -2.32
C GLY A 129 -10.49 9.36 -2.98
N ASP A 130 -9.46 9.03 -2.20
CA ASP A 130 -8.08 8.82 -2.66
C ASP A 130 -7.59 7.38 -2.47
N TRP A 131 -6.50 7.01 -3.15
CA TRP A 131 -5.73 5.83 -2.83
C TRP A 131 -4.92 6.06 -1.55
N LYS A 132 -5.19 5.29 -0.49
CA LYS A 132 -4.49 5.36 0.79
C LYS A 132 -3.93 4.01 1.19
N ALA A 133 -2.72 4.01 1.75
CA ALA A 133 -2.03 2.78 2.12
C ALA A 133 -2.74 2.05 3.27
N VAL A 134 -2.89 0.73 3.11
CA VAL A 134 -3.35 -0.23 4.14
C VAL A 134 -2.31 -1.31 4.43
N GLY A 135 -1.20 -1.31 3.72
CA GLY A 135 -0.11 -2.25 3.96
C GLY A 135 1.19 -1.70 3.40
N ILE A 136 2.23 -1.86 4.17
CA ILE A 136 3.60 -1.52 3.81
C ILE A 136 4.52 -2.64 4.26
N ASP A 137 5.32 -3.14 3.34
CA ASP A 137 6.42 -4.07 3.59
C ASP A 137 7.64 -3.50 2.87
N VAL A 138 8.70 -3.24 3.61
CA VAL A 138 9.97 -2.72 3.08
C VAL A 138 11.07 -3.67 3.51
N ASN A 139 11.85 -4.13 2.54
CA ASN A 139 12.99 -5.00 2.77
C ASN A 139 14.25 -4.37 2.19
N ILE A 140 15.31 -4.33 3.00
CA ILE A 140 16.61 -3.84 2.59
C ILE A 140 17.55 -5.02 2.57
N GLY A 141 17.96 -5.44 1.39
CA GLY A 141 18.76 -6.64 1.21
C GLY A 141 19.73 -6.54 0.05
N LYS A 142 20.56 -7.55 -0.08
CA LYS A 142 21.42 -7.70 -1.26
C LYS A 142 20.52 -7.88 -2.50
N PRO A 143 20.81 -7.20 -3.63
CA PRO A 143 20.10 -7.46 -4.87
C PRO A 143 20.07 -8.95 -5.17
N PRO A 144 18.95 -9.51 -5.66
CA PRO A 144 18.95 -10.89 -6.15
C PRO A 144 20.04 -11.03 -7.21
N ALA A 145 20.79 -12.14 -7.15
CA ALA A 145 21.79 -12.43 -8.17
C ALA A 145 21.11 -12.43 -9.55
N LYS A 146 21.70 -11.77 -10.52
CA LYS A 146 21.13 -11.49 -11.85
C LYS A 146 20.73 -12.74 -12.66
N ASP A 147 21.10 -13.93 -12.15
CA ASP A 147 20.87 -15.24 -12.77
C ASP A 147 20.04 -16.20 -11.89
N ALA A 148 19.35 -15.72 -10.87
CA ALA A 148 18.47 -16.58 -10.09
C ALA A 148 17.15 -16.80 -10.86
N PRO A 149 16.73 -18.07 -11.12
CA PRO A 149 15.43 -18.36 -11.69
C PRO A 149 14.32 -17.81 -10.74
N PRO A 150 13.12 -17.48 -11.29
CA PRO A 150 12.04 -16.92 -10.48
C PRO A 150 11.79 -17.83 -9.26
N PRO A 151 11.61 -17.27 -8.05
CA PRO A 151 11.37 -18.09 -6.87
C PRO A 151 10.12 -18.93 -7.09
N ALA A 152 10.28 -20.24 -7.20
CA ALA A 152 9.18 -21.17 -7.01
C ALA A 152 8.60 -20.88 -5.63
N ALA A 153 7.27 -20.78 -5.54
CA ALA A 153 6.52 -20.45 -4.33
C ALA A 153 7.12 -21.10 -3.08
N ALA A 154 7.97 -20.38 -2.37
CA ALA A 154 8.69 -20.88 -1.21
C ALA A 154 7.88 -20.59 0.04
N LYS A 155 7.60 -21.69 0.76
CA LYS A 155 7.13 -21.75 2.13
C LYS A 155 7.94 -20.77 3.02
N PRO A 156 7.31 -20.00 3.93
CA PRO A 156 8.00 -18.97 4.70
C PRO A 156 9.13 -19.59 5.55
N PRO A 157 10.36 -19.07 5.46
CA PRO A 157 11.35 -19.37 6.48
C PRO A 157 11.03 -18.56 7.74
N ALA A 158 11.16 -19.22 8.88
CA ALA A 158 11.11 -18.59 10.17
C ALA A 158 12.28 -17.60 10.31
N SER A 159 11.97 -16.39 10.81
CA SER A 159 12.92 -15.40 11.31
C SER A 159 13.83 -14.71 10.29
N ALA A 160 13.27 -13.72 9.59
CA ALA A 160 13.98 -12.51 9.23
C ALA A 160 13.03 -11.35 9.50
N GLU A 161 13.48 -10.39 10.30
CA GLU A 161 12.70 -9.30 10.83
C GLU A 161 12.14 -8.40 9.73
N SER A 162 10.94 -8.73 9.31
CA SER A 162 10.12 -7.91 8.41
C SER A 162 9.02 -7.31 9.25
N GLY A 163 8.96 -6.00 9.32
CA GLY A 163 7.82 -5.28 9.89
C GLY A 163 6.59 -5.46 9.00
N LYS A 164 6.02 -6.68 8.98
CA LYS A 164 4.84 -7.02 8.21
C LYS A 164 3.58 -6.68 8.97
N ILE A 165 2.80 -5.74 8.47
CA ILE A 165 1.41 -5.58 8.88
C ILE A 165 0.54 -6.12 7.75
N GLN A 166 -0.01 -7.34 7.92
CA GLN A 166 -1.04 -7.89 7.05
C GLN A 166 -2.38 -7.90 7.78
N PHE A 167 -3.43 -7.45 7.08
CA PHE A 167 -4.81 -7.60 7.52
C PHE A 167 -5.34 -8.95 7.06
N GLY A 168 -5.67 -9.79 8.04
CA GLY A 168 -6.62 -10.88 7.85
C GLY A 168 -8.05 -10.33 7.94
N LYS A 169 -8.94 -11.01 7.25
CA LYS A 169 -10.38 -10.73 7.04
C LYS A 169 -11.12 -10.19 8.24
#